data_a31ca943461d9e6c0b29eb12be6a8419
#
_entry.id   a31ca943461d9e6c0b29eb12be6a8419
#
_cell.length_a   1.000
_cell.length_b   1.000
_cell.length_c   1.000
_cell.angle_alpha   90.00
_cell.angle_beta   90.00
_cell.angle_gamma   90.00
#
_symmetry.space_group_name_H-M   'P 1'
#
loop_
_entity.id
_entity.type
_entity.pdbx_description
1 polymer ?
#
loop_
_entity_poly.entity_id
_entity_poly.type
_entity_poly.pdbx_seq_one_letter_code
_entity_poly.pdbx_strand_id
1 'polypeptide(L)'
;MSGRRVVVTGIGGELGSRVGALLEEQTWVGEIVGIDANPPRRRLRRTMVHVMEPQEHDAIAQRIVDANPHVIIHLGVWEPDARLSSYDAQMHTQAFAHAVFEAALRVPALESVVLRSGIEVYGKNGHSPQVPNEHQPLEPQSLFGHMLLGLEHKASELAIARGTTATLLRLAPVVGPHVPSPLGRILRLPAVPFNPMGSARFSVIEDGDAAQAFVSAAQHQPHGAVNVVADGSISIAQAALLGHRLAIPTIGPGWWAAKSLAKIAGAPVPEHVVELLSHGRLASNESMLPMLNFTPLHSTKQVLTRLYEWPSVIRIQPTGKVA
;
A
#
# COMPACT_ATOMS: atom_id res chain seq x y z
N MET A 1 -17.66 -7.78 -28.11
CA MET A 1 -16.22 -7.43 -27.94
C MET A 1 -15.71 -8.21 -26.73
N SER A 2 -14.63 -8.97 -26.87
CA SER A 2 -14.03 -9.63 -25.69
C SER A 2 -13.49 -8.52 -24.79
N GLY A 3 -13.87 -8.51 -23.50
CA GLY A 3 -13.36 -7.54 -22.53
C GLY A 3 -11.85 -7.69 -22.34
N ARG A 4 -11.21 -6.71 -21.68
CA ARG A 4 -9.76 -6.75 -21.37
C ARG A 4 -9.43 -7.92 -20.44
N ARG A 5 -8.31 -8.57 -20.68
CA ARG A 5 -7.72 -9.54 -19.76
C ARG A 5 -6.84 -8.81 -18.76
N VAL A 6 -7.04 -9.07 -17.47
CA VAL A 6 -6.34 -8.40 -16.37
C VAL A 6 -5.62 -9.45 -15.52
N VAL A 7 -4.34 -9.23 -15.27
CA VAL A 7 -3.59 -9.99 -14.26
C VAL A 7 -3.45 -9.12 -13.01
N VAL A 8 -3.77 -9.68 -11.85
CA VAL A 8 -3.60 -9.03 -10.54
C VAL A 8 -2.61 -9.86 -9.73
N THR A 9 -1.44 -9.33 -9.49
CA THR A 9 -0.44 -9.94 -8.61
C THR A 9 -0.54 -9.31 -7.22
N GLY A 10 -0.40 -10.11 -6.17
CA GLY A 10 -0.69 -9.67 -4.80
C GLY A 10 -2.18 -9.75 -4.44
N ILE A 11 -2.93 -10.64 -5.12
CA ILE A 11 -4.39 -10.78 -4.96
C ILE A 11 -4.81 -11.38 -3.61
N GLY A 12 -3.92 -12.09 -2.94
CA GLY A 12 -4.15 -12.69 -1.63
C GLY A 12 -4.20 -11.67 -0.48
N GLY A 13 -3.62 -10.48 -0.67
CA GLY A 13 -3.69 -9.41 0.30
C GLY A 13 -5.09 -8.79 0.42
N GLU A 14 -5.35 -8.02 1.49
CA GLU A 14 -6.65 -7.35 1.67
C GLU A 14 -6.96 -6.40 0.51
N LEU A 15 -6.00 -5.56 0.13
CA LEU A 15 -6.14 -4.63 -0.99
C LEU A 15 -6.33 -5.38 -2.32
N GLY A 16 -5.50 -6.39 -2.57
CA GLY A 16 -5.58 -7.19 -3.81
C GLY A 16 -6.90 -7.93 -3.95
N SER A 17 -7.40 -8.55 -2.86
CA SER A 17 -8.70 -9.22 -2.86
C SER A 17 -9.86 -8.26 -3.12
N ARG A 18 -9.75 -7.01 -2.64
CA ARG A 18 -10.74 -5.96 -2.88
C ARG A 18 -10.68 -5.47 -4.33
N VAL A 19 -9.48 -5.26 -4.89
CA VAL A 19 -9.30 -4.93 -6.31
C VAL A 19 -9.89 -6.03 -7.19
N GLY A 20 -9.61 -7.30 -6.90
CA GLY A 20 -10.19 -8.44 -7.63
C GLY A 20 -11.71 -8.42 -7.62
N ALA A 21 -12.33 -8.21 -6.44
CA ALA A 21 -13.78 -8.14 -6.31
C ALA A 21 -14.39 -6.97 -7.11
N LEU A 22 -13.76 -5.78 -7.08
CA LEU A 22 -14.22 -4.64 -7.86
C LEU A 22 -14.05 -4.85 -9.37
N LEU A 23 -12.98 -5.52 -9.82
CA LEU A 23 -12.77 -5.85 -11.23
C LEU A 23 -13.85 -6.82 -11.76
N GLU A 24 -14.31 -7.76 -10.92
CA GLU A 24 -15.40 -8.68 -11.30
C GLU A 24 -16.72 -7.97 -11.62
N GLU A 25 -16.92 -6.78 -11.10
CA GLU A 25 -18.10 -5.94 -11.33
C GLU A 25 -17.98 -5.06 -12.59
N GLN A 26 -16.77 -4.96 -13.18
CA GLN A 26 -16.54 -4.10 -14.32
C GLN A 26 -16.97 -4.75 -15.66
N THR A 27 -17.72 -4.01 -16.47
CA THR A 27 -18.17 -4.47 -17.78
C THR A 27 -17.08 -4.50 -18.85
N TRP A 28 -16.00 -3.72 -18.66
CA TRP A 28 -14.85 -3.68 -19.56
C TRP A 28 -13.87 -4.84 -19.34
N VAL A 29 -14.00 -5.59 -18.21
CA VAL A 29 -13.15 -6.72 -17.86
C VAL A 29 -13.75 -8.03 -18.36
N GLY A 30 -12.98 -8.75 -19.19
CA GLY A 30 -13.32 -10.09 -19.68
C GLY A 30 -12.84 -11.19 -18.73
N GLU A 31 -11.53 -11.31 -18.59
CA GLU A 31 -10.86 -12.35 -17.80
C GLU A 31 -10.00 -11.72 -16.72
N ILE A 32 -9.96 -12.38 -15.56
CA ILE A 32 -9.12 -11.96 -14.42
C ILE A 32 -8.31 -13.17 -13.97
N VAL A 33 -6.98 -13.00 -13.93
CA VAL A 33 -6.06 -13.97 -13.34
C VAL A 33 -5.39 -13.33 -12.12
N GLY A 34 -5.50 -14.00 -10.98
CA GLY A 34 -4.88 -13.58 -9.73
C GLY A 34 -3.67 -14.45 -9.39
N ILE A 35 -2.56 -13.87 -8.96
CA ILE A 35 -1.35 -14.57 -8.53
C ILE A 35 -0.89 -14.02 -7.17
N ASP A 36 -0.69 -14.91 -6.19
CA ASP A 36 -0.18 -14.56 -4.85
C ASP A 36 0.32 -15.82 -4.14
N ALA A 37 1.14 -15.65 -3.11
CA ALA A 37 1.54 -16.74 -2.21
C ALA A 37 0.39 -17.22 -1.29
N ASN A 38 -0.66 -16.41 -1.13
CA ASN A 38 -1.80 -16.71 -0.28
C ASN A 38 -3.11 -16.65 -1.07
N PRO A 39 -4.12 -17.42 -0.68
CA PRO A 39 -5.44 -17.31 -1.27
C PRO A 39 -6.09 -15.96 -0.95
N PRO A 40 -7.00 -15.48 -1.82
CA PRO A 40 -7.72 -14.23 -1.60
C PRO A 40 -8.50 -14.25 -0.28
N ARG A 41 -8.52 -13.10 0.41
CA ARG A 41 -9.28 -12.92 1.65
C ARG A 41 -10.77 -12.72 1.42
N ARG A 42 -11.17 -12.44 0.17
CA ARG A 42 -12.55 -12.30 -0.27
C ARG A 42 -12.91 -13.39 -1.26
N ARG A 43 -14.17 -13.80 -1.26
CA ARG A 43 -14.65 -14.75 -2.25
C ARG A 43 -14.69 -14.05 -3.62
N LEU A 44 -13.89 -14.53 -4.55
CA LEU A 44 -13.90 -14.15 -5.96
C LEU A 44 -14.66 -15.22 -6.77
N ARG A 45 -15.43 -14.80 -7.75
CA ARG A 45 -16.34 -15.68 -8.53
C ARG A 45 -15.87 -15.91 -9.94
N ARG A 46 -15.24 -14.90 -10.56
CA ARG A 46 -14.82 -14.89 -11.96
C ARG A 46 -13.30 -14.92 -12.12
N THR A 47 -12.56 -14.76 -11.02
CA THR A 47 -11.10 -14.67 -11.02
C THR A 47 -10.50 -16.07 -10.92
N MET A 48 -9.64 -16.42 -11.87
CA MET A 48 -8.80 -17.62 -11.78
C MET A 48 -7.60 -17.31 -10.89
N VAL A 49 -7.51 -17.96 -9.73
CA VAL A 49 -6.46 -17.71 -8.75
C VAL A 49 -5.41 -18.81 -8.78
N HIS A 50 -4.14 -18.40 -8.86
CA HIS A 50 -2.96 -19.27 -8.74
C HIS A 50 -2.20 -18.90 -7.47
N VAL A 51 -2.06 -19.88 -6.55
CA VAL A 51 -1.25 -19.72 -5.33
C VAL A 51 0.16 -20.15 -5.67
N MET A 52 1.11 -19.21 -5.63
CA MET A 52 2.50 -19.39 -6.06
C MET A 52 3.42 -18.58 -5.15
N GLU A 53 4.53 -19.19 -4.71
CA GLU A 53 5.52 -18.52 -3.87
C GLU A 53 6.34 -17.48 -4.66
N PRO A 54 6.78 -16.37 -4.05
CA PRO A 54 7.55 -15.31 -4.73
C PRO A 54 8.83 -15.80 -5.44
N GLN A 55 9.38 -16.92 -5.00
CA GLN A 55 10.60 -17.54 -5.54
C GLN A 55 10.35 -18.41 -6.78
N GLU A 56 9.10 -18.71 -7.10
CA GLU A 56 8.72 -19.50 -8.28
C GLU A 56 8.72 -18.63 -9.56
N HIS A 57 9.84 -17.92 -9.80
CA HIS A 57 9.95 -16.88 -10.83
C HIS A 57 9.49 -17.34 -12.20
N ASP A 58 10.02 -18.46 -12.69
CA ASP A 58 9.71 -18.95 -14.04
C ASP A 58 8.25 -19.36 -14.18
N ALA A 59 7.70 -20.00 -13.15
CA ALA A 59 6.31 -20.42 -13.13
C ALA A 59 5.35 -19.22 -13.10
N ILE A 60 5.65 -18.19 -12.28
CA ILE A 60 4.89 -16.94 -12.22
C ILE A 60 4.95 -16.23 -13.57
N ALA A 61 6.17 -16.09 -14.13
CA ALA A 61 6.37 -15.42 -15.42
C ALA A 61 5.62 -16.16 -16.54
N GLN A 62 5.71 -17.48 -16.58
CA GLN A 62 4.99 -18.28 -17.59
C GLN A 62 3.48 -18.13 -17.44
N ARG A 63 2.95 -18.12 -16.22
CA ARG A 63 1.52 -17.95 -15.98
C ARG A 63 1.00 -16.60 -16.48
N ILE A 64 1.78 -15.52 -16.30
CA ILE A 64 1.44 -14.18 -16.81
C ILE A 64 1.48 -14.17 -18.33
N VAL A 65 2.49 -14.78 -18.94
CA VAL A 65 2.61 -14.87 -20.42
C VAL A 65 1.45 -15.67 -21.02
N ASP A 66 1.08 -16.81 -20.42
CA ASP A 66 -0.05 -17.64 -20.86
C ASP A 66 -1.40 -16.89 -20.79
N ALA A 67 -1.59 -16.08 -19.74
CA ALA A 67 -2.78 -15.24 -19.60
C ALA A 67 -2.82 -14.12 -20.65
N ASN A 68 -1.68 -13.74 -21.23
CA ASN A 68 -1.53 -12.71 -22.24
C ASN A 68 -2.39 -11.45 -21.93
N PRO A 69 -2.19 -10.80 -20.75
CA PRO A 69 -3.03 -9.72 -20.30
C PRO A 69 -2.86 -8.44 -21.11
N HIS A 70 -3.93 -7.62 -21.15
CA HIS A 70 -3.88 -6.24 -21.60
C HIS A 70 -3.39 -5.32 -20.48
N VAL A 71 -3.72 -5.66 -19.22
CA VAL A 71 -3.36 -4.87 -18.04
C VAL A 71 -2.78 -5.78 -16.96
N ILE A 72 -1.65 -5.38 -16.40
CA ILE A 72 -1.09 -5.98 -15.18
C ILE A 72 -1.25 -5.00 -14.04
N ILE A 73 -1.93 -5.42 -12.96
CA ILE A 73 -2.00 -4.68 -11.69
C ILE A 73 -1.06 -5.37 -10.71
N HIS A 74 0.06 -4.73 -10.41
CA HIS A 74 1.06 -5.27 -9.48
C HIS A 74 0.88 -4.70 -8.08
N LEU A 75 0.28 -5.50 -7.19
CA LEU A 75 0.06 -5.22 -5.78
C LEU A 75 0.98 -6.04 -4.86
N GLY A 76 1.82 -6.91 -5.43
CA GLY A 76 2.71 -7.80 -4.71
C GLY A 76 3.88 -7.06 -4.06
N VAL A 77 3.56 -6.16 -3.15
CA VAL A 77 4.50 -5.36 -2.36
C VAL A 77 4.30 -5.71 -0.89
N TRP A 78 5.30 -6.34 -0.28
CA TRP A 78 5.30 -6.68 1.14
C TRP A 78 5.70 -5.47 1.96
N GLU A 79 4.81 -5.01 2.81
CA GLU A 79 5.07 -3.95 3.77
C GLU A 79 5.67 -4.55 5.05
N PRO A 80 6.85 -4.06 5.52
CA PRO A 80 7.42 -4.51 6.78
C PRO A 80 6.45 -4.33 7.94
N ASP A 81 6.34 -5.33 8.81
CA ASP A 81 5.46 -5.29 9.97
C ASP A 81 6.09 -6.01 11.19
N ALA A 82 5.27 -6.34 12.19
CA ALA A 82 5.73 -7.05 13.38
C ALA A 82 6.24 -8.48 13.12
N ARG A 83 5.88 -9.09 11.99
CA ARG A 83 6.19 -10.48 11.64
C ARG A 83 7.18 -10.58 10.48
N LEU A 84 7.28 -9.55 9.68
CA LEU A 84 8.10 -9.50 8.47
C LEU A 84 9.13 -8.38 8.59
N SER A 85 10.41 -8.74 8.61
CA SER A 85 11.51 -7.77 8.67
C SER A 85 11.56 -6.90 7.39
N SER A 86 12.20 -5.72 7.47
CA SER A 86 12.38 -4.86 6.29
C SER A 86 13.18 -5.57 5.19
N TYR A 87 14.15 -6.40 5.58
CA TYR A 87 14.96 -7.18 4.65
C TYR A 87 14.15 -8.26 3.94
N ASP A 88 13.39 -9.07 4.68
CA ASP A 88 12.57 -10.13 4.09
C ASP A 88 11.45 -9.56 3.21
N ALA A 89 10.82 -8.46 3.65
CA ALA A 89 9.83 -7.73 2.87
C ALA A 89 10.41 -7.25 1.53
N GLN A 90 11.63 -6.71 1.55
CA GLN A 90 12.34 -6.29 0.35
C GLN A 90 12.65 -7.48 -0.56
N MET A 91 13.19 -8.57 -0.02
CA MET A 91 13.54 -9.76 -0.79
C MET A 91 12.32 -10.37 -1.49
N HIS A 92 11.21 -10.56 -0.77
CA HIS A 92 9.98 -11.08 -1.36
C HIS A 92 9.40 -10.15 -2.43
N THR A 93 9.38 -8.83 -2.16
CA THR A 93 8.88 -7.85 -3.11
C THR A 93 9.71 -7.83 -4.39
N GLN A 94 11.05 -7.81 -4.26
CA GLN A 94 11.95 -7.77 -5.42
C GLN A 94 11.88 -9.05 -6.23
N ALA A 95 11.82 -10.22 -5.56
CA ALA A 95 11.70 -11.51 -6.21
C ALA A 95 10.42 -11.59 -7.06
N PHE A 96 9.28 -11.22 -6.47
CA PHE A 96 7.99 -11.26 -7.15
C PHE A 96 7.90 -10.23 -8.28
N ALA A 97 8.35 -9.00 -8.04
CA ALA A 97 8.37 -7.95 -9.05
C ALA A 97 9.27 -8.30 -10.25
N HIS A 98 10.41 -8.98 -10.02
CA HIS A 98 11.29 -9.45 -11.08
C HIS A 98 10.55 -10.39 -12.05
N ALA A 99 9.87 -11.41 -11.54
CA ALA A 99 9.08 -12.34 -12.35
C ALA A 99 7.98 -11.62 -13.14
N VAL A 100 7.30 -10.65 -12.51
CA VAL A 100 6.22 -9.88 -13.15
C VAL A 100 6.75 -9.02 -14.29
N PHE A 101 7.83 -8.26 -14.07
CA PHE A 101 8.40 -7.38 -15.10
C PHE A 101 9.06 -8.15 -16.24
N GLU A 102 9.71 -9.28 -15.96
CA GLU A 102 10.23 -10.18 -17.00
C GLU A 102 9.11 -10.74 -17.88
N ALA A 103 8.02 -11.21 -17.27
CA ALA A 103 6.85 -11.65 -18.01
C ALA A 103 6.26 -10.53 -18.86
N ALA A 104 6.12 -9.33 -18.31
CA ALA A 104 5.56 -8.17 -18.99
C ALA A 104 6.33 -7.81 -20.27
N LEU A 105 7.65 -8.01 -20.30
CA LEU A 105 8.45 -7.81 -21.51
C LEU A 105 8.07 -8.78 -22.64
N ARG A 106 7.52 -9.95 -22.31
CA ARG A 106 7.16 -11.02 -23.26
C ARG A 106 5.68 -11.08 -23.63
N VAL A 107 4.81 -10.30 -22.96
CA VAL A 107 3.36 -10.30 -23.20
C VAL A 107 3.01 -9.45 -24.43
N PRO A 108 2.54 -10.03 -25.54
CA PRO A 108 2.27 -9.27 -26.77
C PRO A 108 1.10 -8.26 -26.64
N ALA A 109 0.06 -8.62 -25.87
CA ALA A 109 -1.15 -7.84 -25.74
C ALA A 109 -1.05 -6.72 -24.67
N LEU A 110 0.08 -6.57 -23.98
CA LEU A 110 0.22 -5.63 -22.86
C LEU A 110 0.04 -4.18 -23.31
N GLU A 111 -0.91 -3.51 -22.71
CA GLU A 111 -1.24 -2.08 -22.90
C GLU A 111 -0.72 -1.25 -21.71
N SER A 112 -0.87 -1.76 -20.48
CA SER A 112 -0.60 -1.00 -19.27
C SER A 112 -0.13 -1.85 -18.10
N VAL A 113 0.75 -1.25 -17.29
CA VAL A 113 1.10 -1.77 -15.95
C VAL A 113 0.68 -0.75 -14.90
N VAL A 114 -0.12 -1.17 -13.92
CA VAL A 114 -0.50 -0.37 -12.76
C VAL A 114 0.28 -0.89 -11.55
N LEU A 115 1.15 -0.07 -10.99
CA LEU A 115 2.05 -0.44 -9.91
C LEU A 115 1.60 0.15 -8.58
N ARG A 116 1.57 -0.66 -7.52
CA ARG A 116 1.51 -0.19 -6.13
C ARG A 116 2.84 0.43 -5.74
N SER A 117 2.81 1.71 -5.45
CA SER A 117 3.87 2.48 -4.80
C SER A 117 3.33 3.14 -3.52
N GLY A 118 4.07 4.05 -2.92
CA GLY A 118 3.66 4.78 -1.73
C GLY A 118 4.29 6.16 -1.65
N ILE A 119 3.66 7.06 -0.91
CA ILE A 119 4.19 8.42 -0.67
C ILE A 119 5.49 8.42 0.16
N GLU A 120 5.97 7.25 0.60
CA GLU A 120 7.28 7.02 1.19
C GLU A 120 8.43 7.43 0.29
N VAL A 121 8.22 7.43 -1.03
CA VAL A 121 9.23 7.84 -2.03
C VAL A 121 9.64 9.31 -1.91
N TYR A 122 8.79 10.16 -1.32
CA TYR A 122 9.12 11.57 -1.08
C TYR A 122 10.07 11.79 0.10
N GLY A 123 10.19 10.81 1.00
CA GLY A 123 11.02 10.90 2.19
C GLY A 123 10.54 11.94 3.20
N LYS A 124 11.50 12.57 3.88
CA LYS A 124 11.22 13.68 4.80
C LYS A 124 11.08 14.95 3.98
N ASN A 125 9.91 15.54 3.99
CA ASN A 125 9.76 16.89 3.50
C ASN A 125 10.70 17.78 4.32
N GLY A 126 11.78 18.25 3.70
CA GLY A 126 12.72 19.16 4.36
C GLY A 126 11.97 20.38 4.91
N HIS A 127 12.58 21.20 5.72
CA HIS A 127 12.18 22.37 6.49
C HIS A 127 10.91 23.18 6.11
N SER A 128 10.14 22.74 5.11
CA SER A 128 8.88 23.36 4.67
C SER A 128 7.75 22.34 4.77
N PRO A 129 6.57 22.73 5.29
CA PRO A 129 5.38 21.86 5.31
C PRO A 129 4.74 21.77 3.91
N GLN A 130 5.53 21.63 2.87
CA GLN A 130 5.02 21.48 1.51
C GLN A 130 4.37 20.11 1.37
N VAL A 131 3.18 20.12 0.83
CA VAL A 131 2.47 18.91 0.41
C VAL A 131 3.02 18.55 -0.97
N PRO A 132 3.89 17.51 -1.11
CA PRO A 132 4.50 17.19 -2.39
C PRO A 132 3.45 16.75 -3.40
N ASN A 133 3.61 17.19 -4.64
CA ASN A 133 2.92 16.64 -5.80
C ASN A 133 3.86 15.68 -6.57
N GLU A 134 3.36 15.08 -7.64
CA GLU A 134 4.06 14.03 -8.38
C GLU A 134 5.34 14.50 -9.09
N HIS A 135 5.52 15.81 -9.24
CA HIS A 135 6.69 16.43 -9.90
C HIS A 135 7.83 16.78 -8.91
N GLN A 136 7.58 16.62 -7.61
CA GLN A 136 8.59 16.93 -6.58
C GLN A 136 9.70 15.87 -6.56
N PRO A 137 10.94 16.25 -6.14
CA PRO A 137 12.04 15.31 -5.98
C PRO A 137 11.69 14.14 -5.06
N LEU A 138 12.21 12.96 -5.38
CA LEU A 138 12.04 11.73 -4.64
C LEU A 138 13.29 11.45 -3.82
N GLU A 139 13.18 11.52 -2.50
CA GLU A 139 14.31 11.38 -1.56
C GLU A 139 13.94 10.43 -0.41
N PRO A 140 13.61 9.14 -0.68
CA PRO A 140 13.23 8.20 0.36
C PRO A 140 14.33 8.05 1.40
N GLN A 141 13.94 7.87 2.66
CA GLN A 141 14.88 7.68 3.77
C GLN A 141 14.85 6.25 4.30
N SER A 142 13.66 5.63 4.31
CA SER A 142 13.50 4.26 4.76
C SER A 142 13.84 3.26 3.66
N LEU A 143 14.28 2.06 4.06
CA LEU A 143 14.51 0.95 3.12
C LEU A 143 13.25 0.62 2.29
N PHE A 144 12.06 0.72 2.91
CA PHE A 144 10.78 0.52 2.24
C PHE A 144 10.55 1.58 1.14
N GLY A 145 10.80 2.86 1.42
CA GLY A 145 10.70 3.93 0.42
C GLY A 145 11.67 3.78 -0.74
N HIS A 146 12.92 3.39 -0.46
CA HIS A 146 13.92 3.09 -1.52
C HIS A 146 13.49 1.91 -2.40
N MET A 147 12.92 0.87 -1.78
CA MET A 147 12.40 -0.28 -2.52
C MET A 147 11.26 0.12 -3.46
N LEU A 148 10.30 0.93 -2.99
CA LEU A 148 9.20 1.43 -3.81
C LEU A 148 9.71 2.26 -4.99
N LEU A 149 10.67 3.16 -4.74
CA LEU A 149 11.28 3.97 -5.80
C LEU A 149 11.98 3.08 -6.85
N GLY A 150 12.67 2.04 -6.42
CA GLY A 150 13.28 1.07 -7.34
C GLY A 150 12.25 0.32 -8.22
N LEU A 151 11.06 0.02 -7.68
CA LEU A 151 9.96 -0.55 -8.46
C LEU A 151 9.38 0.45 -9.47
N GLU A 152 9.24 1.73 -9.08
CA GLU A 152 8.78 2.79 -9.99
C GLU A 152 9.72 2.95 -11.19
N HIS A 153 11.03 2.93 -10.96
CA HIS A 153 12.03 3.00 -12.04
C HIS A 153 11.89 1.83 -13.00
N LYS A 154 11.82 0.58 -12.47
CA LYS A 154 11.67 -0.63 -13.31
C LYS A 154 10.37 -0.62 -14.12
N ALA A 155 9.25 -0.20 -13.53
CA ALA A 155 7.98 -0.09 -14.25
C ALA A 155 8.04 0.97 -15.36
N SER A 156 8.72 2.09 -15.11
CA SER A 156 8.91 3.15 -16.10
C SER A 156 9.82 2.70 -17.25
N GLU A 157 10.92 2.01 -16.95
CA GLU A 157 11.82 1.41 -17.94
C GLU A 157 11.10 0.39 -18.82
N LEU A 158 10.26 -0.47 -18.19
CA LEU A 158 9.42 -1.43 -18.92
C LEU A 158 8.47 -0.72 -19.88
N ALA A 159 7.79 0.33 -19.40
CA ALA A 159 6.84 1.08 -20.23
C ALA A 159 7.51 1.70 -21.45
N ILE A 160 8.71 2.29 -21.29
CA ILE A 160 9.50 2.83 -22.38
C ILE A 160 9.92 1.71 -23.36
N ALA A 161 10.45 0.59 -22.84
CA ALA A 161 10.93 -0.53 -23.66
C ALA A 161 9.81 -1.18 -24.49
N ARG A 162 8.59 -1.19 -23.96
CA ARG A 162 7.43 -1.84 -24.60
C ARG A 162 6.53 -0.88 -25.38
N GLY A 163 6.68 0.43 -25.20
CA GLY A 163 5.74 1.42 -25.73
C GLY A 163 4.36 1.32 -25.08
N THR A 164 4.30 0.92 -23.78
CA THR A 164 3.07 0.77 -23.00
C THR A 164 2.95 1.89 -21.98
N THR A 165 1.88 1.92 -21.20
CA THR A 165 1.75 2.86 -20.08
C THR A 165 2.19 2.22 -18.76
N ALA A 166 2.79 3.02 -17.87
CA ALA A 166 2.98 2.65 -16.47
C ALA A 166 2.27 3.70 -15.60
N THR A 167 1.33 3.25 -14.78
CA THR A 167 0.67 4.08 -13.77
C THR A 167 1.22 3.70 -12.40
N LEU A 168 1.86 4.66 -11.73
CA LEU A 168 2.53 4.46 -10.44
C LEU A 168 1.64 5.06 -9.35
N LEU A 169 0.87 4.23 -8.65
CA LEU A 169 -0.04 4.70 -7.60
C LEU A 169 0.72 4.82 -6.27
N ARG A 170 1.07 6.06 -5.90
CA ARG A 170 1.73 6.41 -4.64
C ARG A 170 0.69 6.54 -3.53
N LEU A 171 0.44 5.43 -2.84
CA LEU A 171 -0.57 5.37 -1.79
C LEU A 171 -0.10 6.10 -0.52
N ALA A 172 -0.97 6.90 0.09
CA ALA A 172 -0.85 7.19 1.52
C ALA A 172 -1.02 5.89 2.32
N PRO A 173 -0.60 5.83 3.60
CA PRO A 173 -0.82 4.65 4.43
C PRO A 173 -2.26 4.18 4.33
N VAL A 174 -2.44 2.93 3.86
CA VAL A 174 -3.77 2.35 3.69
C VAL A 174 -4.27 1.90 5.05
N VAL A 175 -5.40 2.45 5.48
CA VAL A 175 -6.01 2.12 6.77
C VAL A 175 -7.48 1.77 6.58
N GLY A 176 -7.94 0.86 7.41
CA GLY A 176 -9.34 0.44 7.39
C GLY A 176 -9.64 -0.50 8.56
N PRO A 177 -10.92 -0.79 8.83
CA PRO A 177 -11.31 -1.65 9.95
C PRO A 177 -10.65 -3.03 9.92
N HIS A 178 -10.46 -3.60 8.74
CA HIS A 178 -9.95 -4.96 8.53
C HIS A 178 -8.55 -5.02 7.92
N VAL A 179 -7.95 -3.87 7.62
CA VAL A 179 -6.61 -3.80 7.02
C VAL A 179 -5.54 -4.03 8.09
N PRO A 180 -4.65 -5.01 7.91
CA PRO A 180 -3.54 -5.24 8.82
C PRO A 180 -2.40 -4.21 8.60
N SER A 181 -2.72 -2.93 8.71
CA SER A 181 -1.77 -1.84 8.54
C SER A 181 -0.91 -1.64 9.79
N PRO A 182 0.43 -1.50 9.68
CA PRO A 182 1.29 -1.18 10.81
C PRO A 182 0.89 0.14 11.50
N LEU A 183 0.58 1.18 10.74
CA LEU A 183 0.08 2.45 11.28
C LEU A 183 -1.26 2.27 12.01
N GLY A 184 -2.22 1.60 11.39
CA GLY A 184 -3.54 1.34 12.00
C GLY A 184 -3.44 0.54 13.29
N ARG A 185 -2.46 -0.35 13.41
CA ARG A 185 -2.18 -1.11 14.63
C ARG A 185 -1.67 -0.21 15.75
N ILE A 186 -0.75 0.71 15.45
CA ILE A 186 -0.20 1.65 16.43
C ILE A 186 -1.27 2.63 16.91
N LEU A 187 -2.06 3.18 16.01
CA LEU A 187 -3.14 4.11 16.35
C LEU A 187 -4.21 3.47 17.26
N ARG A 188 -4.37 2.16 17.21
CA ARG A 188 -5.30 1.41 18.08
C ARG A 188 -4.72 1.06 19.45
N LEU A 189 -3.43 1.28 19.71
CA LEU A 189 -2.87 1.08 21.04
C LEU A 189 -3.54 1.98 22.07
N PRO A 190 -3.63 1.57 23.34
CA PRO A 190 -4.19 2.41 24.41
C PRO A 190 -3.46 3.74 24.57
N ALA A 191 -2.17 3.76 24.24
CA ALA A 191 -1.30 4.93 24.31
C ALA A 191 -0.47 5.03 23.03
N VAL A 192 -0.52 6.21 22.38
CA VAL A 192 0.16 6.48 21.11
C VAL A 192 1.26 7.50 21.35
N PRO A 193 2.53 7.15 21.08
CA PRO A 193 3.64 8.07 21.23
C PRO A 193 3.63 9.12 20.11
N PHE A 194 3.93 10.38 20.45
CA PHE A 194 4.06 11.45 19.46
C PHE A 194 5.19 12.42 19.82
N ASN A 195 5.76 13.08 18.82
CA ASN A 195 6.76 14.13 19.03
C ASN A 195 6.04 15.48 19.25
N PRO A 196 6.06 16.08 20.46
CA PRO A 196 5.40 17.33 20.71
C PRO A 196 6.10 18.56 20.10
N MET A 197 7.38 18.42 19.72
CA MET A 197 8.15 19.50 19.11
C MET A 197 7.97 19.58 17.59
N GLY A 198 7.28 18.62 16.98
CA GLY A 198 7.02 18.55 15.56
C GLY A 198 5.56 18.87 15.22
N SER A 199 5.35 19.63 14.17
CA SER A 199 4.02 19.80 13.54
C SER A 199 3.67 18.61 12.63
N ALA A 200 4.19 17.41 12.94
CA ALA A 200 4.04 16.21 12.13
C ALA A 200 2.57 15.90 11.84
N ARG A 201 2.17 16.12 10.61
CA ARG A 201 0.83 15.80 10.10
C ARG A 201 0.94 14.70 9.06
N PHE A 202 -0.09 13.90 8.96
CA PHE A 202 -0.16 12.83 7.98
C PHE A 202 -1.56 12.74 7.38
N SER A 203 -1.61 12.18 6.18
CA SER A 203 -2.84 11.76 5.53
C SER A 203 -2.84 10.25 5.39
N VAL A 204 -4.02 9.67 5.22
CA VAL A 204 -4.22 8.24 4.98
C VAL A 204 -5.17 8.06 3.80
N ILE A 205 -5.38 6.81 3.38
CA ILE A 205 -6.40 6.42 2.41
C ILE A 205 -7.17 5.20 2.94
N GLU A 206 -8.48 5.13 2.70
CA GLU A 206 -9.26 3.94 3.00
C GLU A 206 -8.96 2.83 1.99
N ASP A 207 -8.99 1.58 2.44
CA ASP A 207 -8.71 0.42 1.58
C ASP A 207 -9.69 0.28 0.40
N GLY A 208 -10.95 0.71 0.58
CA GLY A 208 -11.95 0.79 -0.49
C GLY A 208 -11.59 1.80 -1.56
N ASP A 209 -11.23 3.01 -1.14
CA ASP A 209 -10.82 4.10 -2.03
C ASP A 209 -9.51 3.77 -2.75
N ALA A 210 -8.54 3.18 -2.02
CA ALA A 210 -7.30 2.69 -2.63
C ALA A 210 -7.56 1.63 -3.71
N ALA A 211 -8.44 0.65 -3.43
CA ALA A 211 -8.78 -0.38 -4.40
C ALA A 211 -9.48 0.22 -5.66
N GLN A 212 -10.37 1.18 -5.46
CA GLN A 212 -11.04 1.87 -6.57
C GLN A 212 -10.04 2.64 -7.44
N ALA A 213 -9.01 3.25 -6.83
CA ALA A 213 -7.95 3.92 -7.59
C ALA A 213 -7.20 2.95 -8.53
N PHE A 214 -6.92 1.71 -8.10
CA PHE A 214 -6.32 0.67 -8.96
C PHE A 214 -7.23 0.27 -10.13
N VAL A 215 -8.53 0.11 -9.88
CA VAL A 215 -9.50 -0.23 -10.92
C VAL A 215 -9.61 0.91 -11.93
N SER A 216 -9.68 2.15 -11.46
CA SER A 216 -9.72 3.34 -12.32
C SER A 216 -8.42 3.50 -13.14
N ALA A 217 -7.26 3.28 -12.53
CA ALA A 217 -5.98 3.30 -13.24
C ALA A 217 -5.91 2.23 -14.33
N ALA A 218 -6.40 1.02 -14.06
CA ALA A 218 -6.45 -0.06 -15.04
C ALA A 218 -7.43 0.22 -16.20
N GLN A 219 -8.50 0.97 -15.94
CA GLN A 219 -9.49 1.36 -16.94
C GLN A 219 -8.99 2.50 -17.84
N HIS A 220 -8.44 3.56 -17.23
CA HIS A 220 -8.06 4.80 -17.91
C HIS A 220 -6.60 4.80 -18.41
N GLN A 221 -5.76 3.96 -17.83
CA GLN A 221 -4.36 3.74 -18.22
C GLN A 221 -3.52 5.03 -18.33
N PRO A 222 -3.59 5.95 -17.34
CA PRO A 222 -2.76 7.13 -17.39
C PRO A 222 -1.28 6.75 -17.28
N HIS A 223 -0.41 7.55 -17.88
CA HIS A 223 1.04 7.35 -17.75
C HIS A 223 1.61 8.26 -16.66
N GLY A 224 2.44 7.71 -15.78
CA GLY A 224 3.15 8.44 -14.74
C GLY A 224 2.63 8.18 -13.32
N ALA A 225 3.13 8.95 -12.36
CA ALA A 225 2.76 8.82 -10.97
C ALA A 225 1.44 9.53 -10.64
N VAL A 226 0.69 8.97 -9.70
CA VAL A 226 -0.51 9.58 -9.12
C VAL A 226 -0.51 9.33 -7.62
N ASN A 227 -0.58 10.39 -6.83
CA ASN A 227 -0.72 10.29 -5.39
C ASN A 227 -2.15 9.90 -5.02
N VAL A 228 -2.31 8.81 -4.28
CA VAL A 228 -3.62 8.31 -3.84
C VAL A 228 -3.77 8.57 -2.36
N VAL A 229 -4.37 9.71 -2.03
CA VAL A 229 -4.42 10.29 -0.69
C VAL A 229 -5.82 10.84 -0.43
N ALA A 230 -6.39 10.55 0.74
CA ALA A 230 -7.65 11.14 1.17
C ALA A 230 -7.49 12.63 1.52
N ASP A 231 -8.56 13.38 1.38
CA ASP A 231 -8.59 14.81 1.72
C ASP A 231 -8.24 15.08 3.19
N GLY A 232 -7.54 16.18 3.39
CA GLY A 232 -7.17 16.68 4.71
C GLY A 232 -6.00 15.93 5.34
N SER A 233 -5.64 16.37 6.52
CA SER A 233 -4.54 15.81 7.30
C SER A 233 -4.79 15.96 8.79
N ILE A 234 -4.11 15.14 9.59
CA ILE A 234 -4.27 15.13 11.05
C ILE A 234 -2.90 14.95 11.72
N SER A 235 -2.70 15.49 12.92
CA SER A 235 -1.52 15.17 13.72
C SER A 235 -1.71 13.85 14.48
N ILE A 236 -0.60 13.24 14.90
CA ILE A 236 -0.66 12.01 15.71
C ILE A 236 -1.43 12.22 17.00
N ALA A 237 -1.22 13.35 17.69
CA ALA A 237 -1.95 13.67 18.90
C ALA A 237 -3.47 13.81 18.64
N GLN A 238 -3.85 14.48 17.55
CA GLN A 238 -5.26 14.59 17.16
C GLN A 238 -5.87 13.25 16.80
N ALA A 239 -5.11 12.38 16.09
CA ALA A 239 -5.56 11.03 15.76
C ALA A 239 -5.76 10.17 17.01
N ALA A 240 -4.83 10.22 17.98
CA ALA A 240 -4.98 9.53 19.25
C ALA A 240 -6.24 10.00 20.02
N LEU A 241 -6.44 11.32 20.13
CA LEU A 241 -7.62 11.89 20.80
C LEU A 241 -8.93 11.50 20.10
N LEU A 242 -8.95 11.49 18.75
CA LEU A 242 -10.10 11.03 17.97
C LEU A 242 -10.49 9.59 18.31
N GLY A 243 -9.51 8.73 18.59
CA GLY A 243 -9.71 7.34 19.00
C GLY A 243 -9.89 7.13 20.50
N HIS A 244 -10.04 8.21 21.29
CA HIS A 244 -10.06 8.13 22.77
C HIS A 244 -8.83 7.42 23.34
N ARG A 245 -7.64 7.63 22.72
CA ARG A 245 -6.36 7.08 23.14
C ARG A 245 -5.52 8.12 23.85
N LEU A 246 -4.63 7.67 24.74
CA LEU A 246 -3.68 8.56 25.39
C LEU A 246 -2.59 8.96 24.39
N ALA A 247 -2.46 10.26 24.13
CA ALA A 247 -1.34 10.80 23.37
C ALA A 247 -0.17 11.03 24.33
N ILE A 248 0.91 10.25 24.22
CA ILE A 248 2.07 10.34 25.10
C ILE A 248 3.18 11.12 24.39
N PRO A 249 3.53 12.33 24.90
CA PRO A 249 4.65 13.08 24.34
C PRO A 249 5.96 12.35 24.60
N THR A 250 6.73 12.11 23.54
CA THR A 250 8.03 11.42 23.61
C THR A 250 9.11 12.36 23.09
N ILE A 251 10.07 12.74 23.95
CA ILE A 251 11.18 13.63 23.61
C ILE A 251 12.49 12.85 23.82
N GLY A 252 13.42 12.95 22.89
CA GLY A 252 14.77 12.37 23.01
C GLY A 252 14.79 10.89 23.37
N PRO A 253 15.43 10.49 24.52
CA PRO A 253 15.53 9.09 24.94
C PRO A 253 14.18 8.37 25.14
N GLY A 254 13.11 9.12 25.42
CA GLY A 254 11.76 8.56 25.57
C GLY A 254 11.25 7.85 24.33
N TRP A 255 11.73 8.24 23.15
CA TRP A 255 11.42 7.56 21.90
C TRP A 255 12.02 6.15 21.82
N TRP A 256 13.22 5.97 22.34
CA TRP A 256 13.87 4.66 22.47
C TRP A 256 13.10 3.73 23.41
N ALA A 257 12.65 4.29 24.54
CA ALA A 257 11.84 3.54 25.50
C ALA A 257 10.49 3.14 24.88
N ALA A 258 9.81 4.03 24.13
CA ALA A 258 8.57 3.73 23.44
C ALA A 258 8.74 2.62 22.38
N LYS A 259 9.83 2.66 21.60
CA LYS A 259 10.17 1.57 20.64
C LYS A 259 10.41 0.23 21.35
N SER A 260 11.12 0.26 22.47
CA SER A 260 11.41 -0.96 23.24
C SER A 260 10.16 -1.56 23.85
N LEU A 261 9.26 -0.71 24.38
CA LEU A 261 7.96 -1.15 24.91
C LEU A 261 7.05 -1.71 23.81
N ALA A 262 7.01 -1.07 22.64
CA ALA A 262 6.26 -1.58 21.50
C ALA A 262 6.78 -2.95 21.02
N LYS A 263 8.11 -3.15 21.04
CA LYS A 263 8.74 -4.44 20.73
C LYS A 263 8.38 -5.51 21.76
N ILE A 264 8.39 -5.17 23.04
CA ILE A 264 8.01 -6.06 24.15
C ILE A 264 6.53 -6.41 24.08
N ALA A 265 5.68 -5.46 23.66
CA ALA A 265 4.25 -5.67 23.44
C ALA A 265 3.94 -6.47 22.15
N GLY A 266 4.94 -7.01 21.45
CA GLY A 266 4.78 -7.81 20.25
C GLY A 266 4.38 -7.03 18.99
N ALA A 267 4.59 -5.70 18.99
CA ALA A 267 4.30 -4.83 17.87
C ALA A 267 5.52 -3.96 17.50
N PRO A 268 6.62 -4.54 16.98
CA PRO A 268 7.74 -3.75 16.51
C PRO A 268 7.25 -2.76 15.46
N VAL A 269 7.69 -1.50 15.57
CA VAL A 269 7.30 -0.43 14.65
C VAL A 269 8.30 -0.39 13.50
N PRO A 270 7.87 -0.62 12.26
CA PRO A 270 8.74 -0.52 11.10
C PRO A 270 9.32 0.89 10.92
N GLU A 271 10.48 0.97 10.27
CA GLU A 271 11.22 2.22 10.09
C GLU A 271 10.39 3.31 9.40
N HIS A 272 9.70 2.98 8.30
CA HIS A 272 8.87 3.92 7.54
C HIS A 272 7.69 4.49 8.36
N VAL A 273 7.17 3.71 9.33
CA VAL A 273 6.12 4.17 10.25
C VAL A 273 6.72 5.07 11.35
N VAL A 274 7.91 4.73 11.86
CA VAL A 274 8.65 5.60 12.78
C VAL A 274 8.92 6.96 12.16
N GLU A 275 9.30 6.97 10.89
CA GLU A 275 9.52 8.18 10.11
C GLU A 275 8.24 9.02 10.00
N LEU A 276 7.11 8.40 9.67
CA LEU A 276 5.81 9.05 9.64
C LEU A 276 5.41 9.63 11.00
N LEU A 277 5.57 8.86 12.08
CA LEU A 277 5.24 9.31 13.44
C LEU A 277 6.12 10.49 13.91
N SER A 278 7.35 10.56 13.41
CA SER A 278 8.33 11.57 13.82
C SER A 278 8.25 12.86 12.99
N HIS A 279 7.98 12.75 11.70
CA HIS A 279 8.07 13.87 10.75
C HIS A 279 6.75 14.17 10.04
N GLY A 280 5.75 13.29 10.15
CA GLY A 280 4.54 13.34 9.33
C GLY A 280 4.79 12.82 7.91
N ARG A 281 3.72 12.78 7.12
CA ARG A 281 3.79 12.43 5.71
C ARG A 281 2.51 12.89 4.99
N LEU A 282 2.70 13.78 4.02
CA LEU A 282 1.63 14.36 3.22
C LEU A 282 1.94 14.19 1.73
N ALA A 283 0.92 14.21 0.91
CA ALA A 283 1.03 14.39 -0.54
C ALA A 283 -0.23 15.05 -1.08
N SER A 284 -0.12 15.79 -2.21
CA SER A 284 -1.26 16.36 -2.92
C SER A 284 -2.03 15.26 -3.64
N ASN A 285 -3.35 15.34 -3.65
CA ASN A 285 -4.24 14.45 -4.37
C ASN A 285 -4.88 15.11 -5.62
N GLU A 286 -4.38 16.27 -6.02
CA GLU A 286 -4.96 17.06 -7.12
C GLU A 286 -4.94 16.32 -8.46
N SER A 287 -3.99 15.41 -8.68
CA SER A 287 -3.88 14.61 -9.90
C SER A 287 -4.84 13.43 -9.98
N MET A 288 -5.50 13.05 -8.87
CA MET A 288 -6.38 11.87 -8.86
C MET A 288 -7.57 12.03 -9.80
N LEU A 289 -8.31 13.14 -9.69
CA LEU A 289 -9.49 13.35 -10.51
C LEU A 289 -9.16 13.43 -12.02
N PRO A 290 -8.20 14.26 -12.48
CA PRO A 290 -7.90 14.36 -13.90
C PRO A 290 -7.27 13.08 -14.48
N MET A 291 -6.49 12.32 -13.73
CA MET A 291 -5.80 11.13 -14.22
C MET A 291 -6.61 9.85 -14.05
N LEU A 292 -7.32 9.69 -12.95
CA LEU A 292 -8.06 8.47 -12.62
C LEU A 292 -9.58 8.59 -12.78
N ASN A 293 -10.10 9.80 -12.99
CA ASN A 293 -11.54 10.08 -12.93
C ASN A 293 -12.16 9.58 -11.61
N PHE A 294 -11.43 9.76 -10.50
CA PHE A 294 -11.78 9.26 -9.19
C PHE A 294 -11.35 10.24 -8.10
N THR A 295 -12.18 10.35 -7.05
CA THR A 295 -11.86 11.06 -5.81
C THR A 295 -12.22 10.17 -4.61
N PRO A 296 -11.43 10.19 -3.52
CA PRO A 296 -11.74 9.43 -2.31
C PRO A 296 -13.10 9.81 -1.73
N LEU A 297 -13.83 8.83 -1.25
CA LEU A 297 -15.15 9.02 -0.60
C LEU A 297 -15.02 9.58 0.81
N HIS A 298 -13.90 9.29 1.49
CA HIS A 298 -13.69 9.64 2.87
C HIS A 298 -12.44 10.50 3.05
N SER A 299 -12.57 11.58 3.84
CA SER A 299 -11.42 12.37 4.28
C SER A 299 -10.56 11.59 5.28
N THR A 300 -9.30 11.99 5.44
CA THR A 300 -8.36 11.42 6.43
C THR A 300 -9.00 11.28 7.83
N LYS A 301 -9.73 12.29 8.28
CA LYS A 301 -10.43 12.26 9.58
C LYS A 301 -11.53 11.20 9.61
N GLN A 302 -12.34 11.10 8.56
CA GLN A 302 -13.41 10.09 8.47
C GLN A 302 -12.86 8.68 8.42
N VAL A 303 -11.78 8.43 7.65
CA VAL A 303 -11.10 7.13 7.60
C VAL A 303 -10.64 6.70 8.99
N LEU A 304 -10.03 7.62 9.76
CA LEU A 304 -9.58 7.31 11.12
C LEU A 304 -10.75 7.12 12.10
N THR A 305 -11.85 7.89 11.96
CA THR A 305 -13.06 7.65 12.76
C THR A 305 -13.56 6.22 12.54
N ARG A 306 -13.70 5.80 11.29
CA ARG A 306 -14.10 4.42 10.93
C ARG A 306 -13.13 3.36 11.44
N LEU A 307 -11.83 3.65 11.44
CA LEU A 307 -10.81 2.76 12.02
C LEU A 307 -11.08 2.48 13.51
N TYR A 308 -11.51 3.49 14.26
CA TYR A 308 -11.74 3.39 15.71
C TYR A 308 -13.12 2.84 16.09
N GLU A 309 -14.12 2.98 15.23
CA GLU A 309 -15.46 2.40 15.44
C GLU A 309 -15.42 0.87 15.54
N TRP A 310 -14.43 0.23 14.92
CA TRP A 310 -14.25 -1.21 14.99
C TRP A 310 -13.22 -1.57 16.06
N PRO A 311 -13.65 -2.19 17.17
CA PRO A 311 -12.71 -2.65 18.19
C PRO A 311 -11.74 -3.65 17.58
N SER A 312 -10.44 -3.42 17.77
CA SER A 312 -9.43 -4.40 17.40
C SER A 312 -9.70 -5.67 18.23
N VAL A 313 -10.05 -6.77 17.57
CA VAL A 313 -10.14 -8.08 18.22
C VAL A 313 -8.71 -8.59 18.42
N ILE A 314 -7.92 -7.90 19.23
CA ILE A 314 -6.77 -8.50 19.88
C ILE A 314 -7.36 -9.24 21.09
N ARG A 315 -7.80 -10.47 20.91
CA ARG A 315 -7.96 -11.40 22.02
C ARG A 315 -6.54 -11.68 22.51
N ILE A 316 -6.14 -11.01 23.58
CA ILE A 316 -5.05 -11.48 24.41
C ILE A 316 -5.58 -12.80 24.96
N GLN A 317 -5.15 -13.92 24.38
CA GLN A 317 -5.36 -15.20 25.02
C GLN A 317 -4.50 -15.17 26.29
N PRO A 318 -5.08 -15.27 27.48
CA PRO A 318 -4.28 -15.49 28.67
C PRO A 318 -3.52 -16.79 28.41
N THR A 319 -2.19 -16.75 28.56
CA THR A 319 -1.35 -17.93 28.57
C THR A 319 -1.81 -18.80 29.76
N GLY A 320 -2.77 -19.68 29.51
CA GLY A 320 -3.17 -20.71 30.46
C GLY A 320 -1.99 -21.64 30.62
N LYS A 321 -1.42 -21.66 31.81
CA LYS A 321 -0.57 -22.76 32.25
C LYS A 321 -1.43 -24.01 32.16
N VAL A 322 -1.06 -24.90 31.25
CA VAL A 322 -1.52 -26.29 31.29
C VAL A 322 -0.79 -26.92 32.48
N ALA A 323 -1.54 -27.35 33.49
CA ALA A 323 -1.08 -28.19 34.58
C ALA A 323 -0.85 -29.62 34.07
#